data_61c8354744fad4abce017b8614cb7f1e
#
_entry.id   61c8354744fad4abce017b8614cb7f1e
#
_cell.length_a   1.000
_cell.length_b   1.000
_cell.length_c   1.000
_cell.angle_alpha   90.00
_cell.angle_beta   90.00
_cell.angle_gamma   90.00
#
_symmetry.space_group_name_H-M   'P 1'
#
loop_
_entity.id
_entity.type
_entity.pdbx_description
1 polymer ?
#
loop_
_entity_poly.entity_id
_entity_poly.type
_entity_poly.pdbx_seq_one_letter_code
_entity_poly.pdbx_strand_id
1 'polypeptide(L)'
;MVTLAQLWLPILLSSVFVFFASSILHMVLKFWHMPDGSGFSNEDEVGAAIRKGSSGAGMYMIPYCKPEQMKDPATQDKFRQGPVGVIFLRQPGAMNLGAFLGQWFAFCLLVSVFCAHLSGHVLAGGTPYMRVFGTVGTAAFMCYALGSVPNAIWWGHPWKSQIKHVIDGLIYALLTAGTFGWLWPA
;
A
#
# COMPACT_ATOMS: atom_id res chain seq x y z
N MET A 1 24.40 3.29 -20.33
CA MET A 1 23.20 2.79 -19.62
C MET A 1 23.62 1.68 -18.68
N VAL A 2 23.11 1.66 -17.50
CA VAL A 2 23.37 0.60 -16.50
C VAL A 2 22.30 -0.48 -16.66
N THR A 3 22.72 -1.75 -16.72
CA THR A 3 21.81 -2.87 -16.97
C THR A 3 21.19 -3.40 -15.67
N LEU A 4 20.03 -4.05 -15.75
CA LEU A 4 19.41 -4.71 -14.59
C LEU A 4 20.32 -5.78 -13.97
N ALA A 5 21.12 -6.46 -14.80
CA ALA A 5 22.08 -7.44 -14.32
C ALA A 5 23.17 -6.83 -13.43
N GLN A 6 23.60 -5.60 -13.70
CA GLN A 6 24.54 -4.88 -12.84
C GLN A 6 23.89 -4.38 -11.55
N LEU A 7 22.56 -4.20 -11.55
CA LEU A 7 21.76 -3.71 -10.41
C LEU A 7 21.09 -4.82 -9.58
N TRP A 8 21.45 -6.11 -9.79
CA TRP A 8 20.83 -7.22 -9.06
C TRP A 8 20.96 -7.08 -7.54
N LEU A 9 22.13 -6.61 -7.08
CA LEU A 9 22.42 -6.48 -5.65
C LEU A 9 21.61 -5.34 -5.00
N PRO A 10 21.60 -4.09 -5.51
CA PRO A 10 20.73 -3.06 -4.96
C PRO A 10 19.23 -3.41 -5.08
N ILE A 11 18.78 -4.13 -6.11
CA ILE A 11 17.40 -4.62 -6.22
C ILE A 11 17.08 -5.54 -5.04
N LEU A 12 17.87 -6.57 -4.82
CA LEU A 12 17.60 -7.54 -3.76
C LEU A 12 17.72 -6.91 -2.37
N LEU A 13 18.82 -6.17 -2.13
CA LEU A 13 19.12 -5.64 -0.81
C LEU A 13 18.16 -4.54 -0.38
N SER A 14 17.74 -3.65 -1.29
CA SER A 14 16.72 -2.65 -0.97
C SER A 14 15.37 -3.30 -0.63
N SER A 15 14.99 -4.37 -1.35
CA SER A 15 13.78 -5.12 -1.07
C SER A 15 13.80 -5.77 0.31
N VAL A 16 14.95 -6.33 0.71
CA VAL A 16 15.16 -6.89 2.05
C VAL A 16 15.05 -5.79 3.12
N PHE A 17 15.70 -4.64 2.92
CA PHE A 17 15.63 -3.54 3.89
C PHE A 17 14.21 -2.99 4.04
N VAL A 18 13.48 -2.79 2.95
CA VAL A 18 12.09 -2.36 2.99
C VAL A 18 11.20 -3.39 3.68
N PHE A 19 11.39 -4.68 3.39
CA PHE A 19 10.65 -5.76 4.03
C PHE A 19 10.83 -5.76 5.55
N PHE A 20 12.06 -5.65 6.03
CA PHE A 20 12.32 -5.58 7.48
C PHE A 20 11.81 -4.28 8.10
N ALA A 21 12.01 -3.13 7.46
CA ALA A 21 11.49 -1.85 7.95
C ALA A 21 9.97 -1.87 8.05
N SER A 22 9.28 -2.40 7.05
CA SER A 22 7.81 -2.54 7.07
C SER A 22 7.34 -3.47 8.19
N SER A 23 8.06 -4.58 8.41
CA SER A 23 7.75 -5.51 9.51
C SER A 23 7.91 -4.82 10.88
N ILE A 24 8.93 -3.99 11.06
CA ILE A 24 9.11 -3.21 12.28
C ILE A 24 7.96 -2.21 12.46
N LEU A 25 7.64 -1.44 11.43
CA LEU A 25 6.59 -0.41 11.49
C LEU A 25 5.20 -1.00 11.78
N HIS A 26 4.88 -2.17 11.20
CA HIS A 26 3.53 -2.74 11.29
C HIS A 26 3.37 -3.77 12.42
N MET A 27 4.44 -4.48 12.81
CA MET A 27 4.35 -5.58 13.78
C MET A 27 4.99 -5.25 15.12
N VAL A 28 6.07 -4.44 15.13
CA VAL A 28 6.80 -4.11 16.36
C VAL A 28 6.30 -2.79 16.95
N LEU A 29 6.15 -1.75 16.12
CA LEU A 29 5.68 -0.43 16.57
C LEU A 29 4.14 -0.39 16.65
N LYS A 30 3.59 -1.11 17.62
CA LYS A 30 2.13 -1.26 17.81
C LYS A 30 1.37 0.07 17.90
N PHE A 31 1.99 1.11 18.46
CA PHE A 31 1.37 2.45 18.57
C PHE A 31 1.14 3.13 17.20
N TRP A 32 1.86 2.68 16.16
CA TRP A 32 1.80 3.33 14.86
C TRP A 32 0.54 2.93 14.07
N HIS A 33 0.34 1.65 13.78
CA HIS A 33 -0.78 1.18 12.96
C HIS A 33 -1.91 0.48 13.73
N MET A 34 -1.64 -0.06 14.93
CA MET A 34 -2.67 -0.75 15.70
C MET A 34 -3.92 0.11 15.99
N PRO A 35 -3.81 1.44 16.21
CA PRO A 35 -4.97 2.32 16.40
C PRO A 35 -5.76 2.65 15.12
N ASP A 36 -5.32 2.17 13.95
CA ASP A 36 -5.98 2.48 12.68
C ASP A 36 -7.22 1.62 12.43
N GLY A 37 -7.35 0.49 13.13
CA GLY A 37 -8.51 -0.38 13.10
C GLY A 37 -9.25 -0.42 14.45
N SER A 38 -10.57 -0.57 14.38
CA SER A 38 -11.44 -0.77 15.55
C SER A 38 -12.42 -1.90 15.27
N GLY A 39 -12.75 -2.69 16.28
CA GLY A 39 -13.82 -3.67 16.22
C GLY A 39 -15.19 -3.03 16.47
N PHE A 40 -16.25 -3.69 16.01
CA PHE A 40 -17.62 -3.33 16.38
C PHE A 40 -17.93 -3.87 17.77
N SER A 41 -18.68 -3.11 18.58
CA SER A 41 -19.11 -3.56 19.90
C SER A 41 -20.06 -4.76 19.86
N ASN A 42 -20.77 -4.95 18.76
CA ASN A 42 -21.70 -6.05 18.46
C ASN A 42 -21.23 -6.85 17.23
N GLU A 43 -19.96 -7.24 17.18
CA GLU A 43 -19.32 -7.86 16.01
C GLU A 43 -20.06 -9.09 15.47
N ASP A 44 -20.60 -9.94 16.35
CA ASP A 44 -21.33 -11.14 15.94
C ASP A 44 -22.59 -10.82 15.15
N GLU A 45 -23.35 -9.80 15.56
CA GLU A 45 -24.56 -9.35 14.86
C GLU A 45 -24.23 -8.73 13.52
N VAL A 46 -23.20 -7.88 13.48
CA VAL A 46 -22.70 -7.27 12.25
C VAL A 46 -22.19 -8.36 11.29
N GLY A 47 -21.43 -9.32 11.79
CA GLY A 47 -20.93 -10.45 11.02
C GLY A 47 -22.07 -11.33 10.47
N ALA A 48 -23.11 -11.58 11.26
CA ALA A 48 -24.29 -12.31 10.82
C ALA A 48 -25.07 -11.56 9.73
N ALA A 49 -25.25 -10.25 9.88
CA ALA A 49 -25.90 -9.41 8.89
C ALA A 49 -25.13 -9.39 7.56
N ILE A 50 -23.82 -9.27 7.62
CA ILE A 50 -22.95 -9.32 6.43
C ILE A 50 -23.04 -10.68 5.75
N ARG A 51 -22.94 -11.79 6.48
CA ARG A 51 -23.08 -13.15 5.91
C ARG A 51 -24.43 -13.37 5.23
N LYS A 52 -25.51 -12.83 5.81
CA LYS A 52 -26.86 -12.92 5.24
C LYS A 52 -27.02 -12.07 3.98
N GLY A 53 -26.39 -10.89 3.93
CA GLY A 53 -26.56 -9.93 2.86
C GLY A 53 -25.52 -10.03 1.73
N SER A 54 -24.39 -10.73 1.94
CA SER A 54 -23.32 -10.84 0.94
C SER A 54 -23.38 -12.15 0.17
N SER A 55 -22.95 -12.11 -1.09
CA SER A 55 -22.82 -13.30 -1.95
C SER A 55 -21.43 -13.98 -1.85
N GLY A 56 -20.59 -13.56 -0.91
CA GLY A 56 -19.24 -14.09 -0.71
C GLY A 56 -18.16 -13.02 -0.71
N ALA A 57 -16.92 -13.39 -1.05
CA ALA A 57 -15.81 -12.44 -1.13
C ALA A 57 -16.05 -11.42 -2.24
N GLY A 58 -15.73 -10.15 -1.97
CA GLY A 58 -15.94 -9.06 -2.92
C GLY A 58 -15.92 -7.70 -2.26
N MET A 59 -16.24 -6.69 -3.05
CA MET A 59 -16.37 -5.30 -2.60
C MET A 59 -17.85 -4.93 -2.54
N TYR A 60 -18.28 -4.41 -1.40
CA TYR A 60 -19.65 -4.01 -1.14
C TYR A 60 -19.68 -2.55 -0.71
N MET A 61 -20.61 -1.79 -1.26
CA MET A 61 -20.83 -0.37 -0.91
C MET A 61 -22.09 -0.23 -0.05
N ILE A 62 -22.05 0.63 0.95
CA ILE A 62 -23.18 0.97 1.80
C ILE A 62 -23.30 2.49 1.86
N PRO A 63 -24.44 3.06 1.43
CA PRO A 63 -25.50 2.43 0.63
C PRO A 63 -25.03 2.15 -0.81
N TYR A 64 -25.53 1.07 -1.40
CA TYR A 64 -25.33 0.82 -2.83
C TYR A 64 -26.43 1.53 -3.64
N CYS A 65 -26.03 2.26 -4.65
CA CYS A 65 -26.96 2.85 -5.63
C CYS A 65 -26.34 2.85 -7.04
N LYS A 66 -27.19 2.79 -8.03
CA LYS A 66 -26.75 2.99 -9.43
C LYS A 66 -26.62 4.50 -9.72
N PRO A 67 -25.80 4.91 -10.70
CA PRO A 67 -25.63 6.32 -11.04
C PRO A 67 -26.94 7.07 -11.28
N GLU A 68 -27.93 6.40 -11.90
CA GLU A 68 -29.24 6.99 -12.22
C GLU A 68 -30.06 7.30 -10.93
N GLN A 69 -29.82 6.55 -9.85
CA GLN A 69 -30.50 6.67 -8.58
C GLN A 69 -29.84 7.68 -7.62
N MET A 70 -28.68 8.21 -7.99
CA MET A 70 -27.88 9.07 -7.11
C MET A 70 -28.65 10.34 -6.67
N LYS A 71 -29.57 10.85 -7.50
CA LYS A 71 -30.39 12.04 -7.23
C LYS A 71 -31.74 11.73 -6.56
N ASP A 72 -32.11 10.46 -6.42
CA ASP A 72 -33.38 10.09 -5.82
C ASP A 72 -33.40 10.50 -4.33
N PRO A 73 -34.49 11.15 -3.84
CA PRO A 73 -34.61 11.54 -2.45
C PRO A 73 -34.41 10.38 -1.46
N ALA A 74 -34.98 9.22 -1.75
CA ALA A 74 -34.85 8.02 -0.91
C ALA A 74 -33.39 7.52 -0.84
N THR A 75 -32.63 7.63 -1.93
CA THR A 75 -31.20 7.30 -1.96
C THR A 75 -30.40 8.30 -1.15
N GLN A 76 -30.67 9.59 -1.31
CA GLN A 76 -30.02 10.66 -0.54
C GLN A 76 -30.29 10.51 0.97
N ASP A 77 -31.48 10.09 1.37
CA ASP A 77 -31.81 9.86 2.78
C ASP A 77 -31.02 8.68 3.36
N LYS A 78 -30.78 7.61 2.59
CA LYS A 78 -29.88 6.52 3.03
C LYS A 78 -28.44 7.02 3.25
N PHE A 79 -27.93 7.88 2.39
CA PHE A 79 -26.60 8.48 2.59
C PHE A 79 -26.55 9.39 3.82
N ARG A 80 -27.62 10.14 4.11
CA ARG A 80 -27.69 11.00 5.30
C ARG A 80 -27.80 10.20 6.60
N GLN A 81 -28.55 9.11 6.59
CA GLN A 81 -28.72 8.22 7.75
C GLN A 81 -27.47 7.38 8.02
N GLY A 82 -26.73 7.01 6.97
CA GLY A 82 -25.60 6.10 7.09
C GLY A 82 -26.00 4.65 7.45
N PRO A 83 -25.03 3.78 7.70
CA PRO A 83 -23.60 4.00 7.51
C PRO A 83 -23.21 4.21 6.04
N VAL A 84 -22.14 4.98 5.79
CA VAL A 84 -21.60 5.17 4.45
C VAL A 84 -20.19 4.61 4.42
N GLY A 85 -19.92 3.69 3.49
CA GLY A 85 -18.60 3.09 3.41
C GLY A 85 -18.48 1.97 2.37
N VAL A 86 -17.29 1.38 2.36
CA VAL A 86 -16.96 0.22 1.52
C VAL A 86 -16.45 -0.91 2.39
N ILE A 87 -16.97 -2.10 2.16
CA ILE A 87 -16.57 -3.33 2.85
C ILE A 87 -15.87 -4.24 1.85
N PHE A 88 -14.63 -4.63 2.14
CA PHE A 88 -13.89 -5.63 1.39
C PHE A 88 -13.93 -6.96 2.13
N LEU A 89 -14.66 -7.92 1.59
CA LEU A 89 -14.76 -9.27 2.15
C LEU A 89 -13.76 -10.20 1.46
N ARG A 90 -13.03 -10.94 2.26
CA ARG A 90 -12.17 -12.03 1.79
C ARG A 90 -12.91 -13.37 1.86
N GLN A 91 -12.37 -14.38 1.18
CA GLN A 91 -12.85 -15.76 1.37
C GLN A 91 -12.65 -16.18 2.83
N PRO A 92 -13.68 -16.80 3.45
CA PRO A 92 -13.53 -17.39 4.78
C PRO A 92 -12.39 -18.42 4.81
N GLY A 93 -11.64 -18.46 5.88
CA GLY A 93 -10.55 -19.40 6.05
C GLY A 93 -9.51 -18.92 7.07
N ALA A 94 -8.56 -19.79 7.37
CA ALA A 94 -7.45 -19.45 8.25
C ALA A 94 -6.56 -18.35 7.62
N MET A 95 -6.16 -17.39 8.42
CA MET A 95 -5.22 -16.35 7.97
C MET A 95 -3.84 -16.96 7.72
N ASN A 96 -3.36 -16.86 6.50
CA ASN A 96 -2.01 -17.31 6.13
C ASN A 96 -1.06 -16.09 6.08
N LEU A 97 -0.49 -15.75 7.24
CA LEU A 97 0.45 -14.63 7.35
C LEU A 97 1.67 -14.81 6.43
N GLY A 98 2.18 -16.04 6.29
CA GLY A 98 3.33 -16.32 5.41
C GLY A 98 3.06 -15.97 3.95
N ALA A 99 1.85 -16.26 3.46
CA ALA A 99 1.45 -15.88 2.10
C ALA A 99 1.39 -14.36 1.92
N PHE A 100 0.89 -13.62 2.90
CA PHE A 100 0.85 -12.15 2.84
C PHE A 100 2.25 -11.54 2.87
N LEU A 101 3.13 -12.04 3.73
CA LEU A 101 4.52 -11.60 3.80
C LEU A 101 5.28 -11.91 2.50
N GLY A 102 5.05 -13.09 1.91
CA GLY A 102 5.64 -13.46 0.62
C GLY A 102 5.16 -12.54 -0.53
N GLN A 103 3.87 -12.23 -0.60
CA GLN A 103 3.32 -11.28 -1.57
C GLN A 103 3.89 -9.87 -1.37
N TRP A 104 4.02 -9.43 -0.12
CA TRP A 104 4.61 -8.14 0.21
C TRP A 104 6.09 -8.07 -0.22
N PHE A 105 6.87 -9.11 0.06
CA PHE A 105 8.27 -9.18 -0.40
C PHE A 105 8.38 -9.17 -1.92
N ALA A 106 7.51 -9.92 -2.62
CA ALA A 106 7.44 -9.90 -4.08
C ALA A 106 7.11 -8.51 -4.63
N PHE A 107 6.22 -7.77 -3.95
CA PHE A 107 5.93 -6.37 -4.30
C PHE A 107 7.15 -5.47 -4.08
N CYS A 108 7.89 -5.61 -2.99
CA CYS A 108 9.13 -4.87 -2.76
C CYS A 108 10.17 -5.13 -3.86
N LEU A 109 10.33 -6.40 -4.29
CA LEU A 109 11.19 -6.76 -5.42
C LEU A 109 10.71 -6.09 -6.72
N LEU A 110 9.43 -6.13 -7.00
CA LEU A 110 8.85 -5.52 -8.19
C LEU A 110 9.14 -4.01 -8.25
N VAL A 111 8.91 -3.28 -7.15
CA VAL A 111 9.20 -1.85 -7.07
C VAL A 111 10.69 -1.59 -7.30
N SER A 112 11.56 -2.38 -6.66
CA SER A 112 13.02 -2.23 -6.82
C SER A 112 13.50 -2.50 -8.26
N VAL A 113 12.88 -3.47 -8.96
CA VAL A 113 13.14 -3.73 -10.38
C VAL A 113 12.72 -2.54 -11.24
N PHE A 114 11.56 -1.94 -11.00
CA PHE A 114 11.14 -0.74 -11.73
C PHE A 114 12.02 0.47 -11.45
N CYS A 115 12.46 0.66 -10.21
CA CYS A 115 13.44 1.68 -9.84
C CYS A 115 14.76 1.47 -10.58
N ALA A 116 15.25 0.22 -10.63
CA ALA A 116 16.47 -0.14 -11.36
C ALA A 116 16.32 0.08 -12.87
N HIS A 117 15.20 -0.33 -13.44
CA HIS A 117 14.91 -0.14 -14.86
C HIS A 117 14.92 1.35 -15.23
N LEU A 118 14.15 2.16 -14.50
CA LEU A 118 14.08 3.60 -14.76
C LEU A 118 15.45 4.26 -14.59
N SER A 119 16.12 4.04 -13.46
CA SER A 119 17.40 4.70 -13.17
C SER A 119 18.51 4.22 -14.11
N GLY A 120 18.54 2.93 -14.48
CA GLY A 120 19.52 2.39 -15.44
C GLY A 120 19.41 2.97 -16.84
N HIS A 121 18.22 3.45 -17.25
CA HIS A 121 18.02 4.13 -18.54
C HIS A 121 18.43 5.61 -18.51
N VAL A 122 18.24 6.30 -17.39
CA VAL A 122 18.46 7.76 -17.31
C VAL A 122 19.78 8.15 -16.67
N LEU A 123 20.47 7.22 -16.00
CA LEU A 123 21.74 7.46 -15.33
C LEU A 123 22.85 6.59 -15.91
N ALA A 124 24.04 7.16 -16.02
CA ALA A 124 25.26 6.43 -16.44
C ALA A 124 25.92 5.75 -15.24
N GLY A 125 26.84 4.82 -15.50
CA GLY A 125 27.81 4.37 -14.50
C GLY A 125 28.62 5.56 -13.99
N GLY A 126 29.06 5.49 -12.74
CA GLY A 126 29.78 6.60 -12.09
C GLY A 126 28.93 7.81 -11.74
N THR A 127 27.59 7.74 -11.90
CA THR A 127 26.72 8.85 -11.48
C THR A 127 26.84 9.09 -9.96
N PRO A 128 27.02 10.37 -9.50
CA PRO A 128 27.16 10.68 -8.08
C PRO A 128 25.97 10.22 -7.23
N TYR A 129 26.28 9.78 -6.00
CA TYR A 129 25.32 9.24 -5.02
C TYR A 129 24.00 10.04 -4.95
N MET A 130 24.09 11.35 -4.74
CA MET A 130 22.89 12.19 -4.55
C MET A 130 21.97 12.24 -5.77
N ARG A 131 22.51 12.09 -6.97
CA ARG A 131 21.73 12.06 -8.20
C ARG A 131 21.00 10.71 -8.34
N VAL A 132 21.69 9.61 -8.04
CA VAL A 132 21.05 8.27 -7.98
C VAL A 132 19.99 8.25 -6.90
N PHE A 133 20.31 8.71 -5.69
CA PHE A 133 19.41 8.81 -4.55
C PHE A 133 18.12 9.57 -4.90
N GLY A 134 18.24 10.76 -5.51
CA GLY A 134 17.09 11.56 -5.91
C GLY A 134 16.20 10.89 -6.95
N THR A 135 16.81 10.31 -8.00
CA THR A 135 16.07 9.63 -9.07
C THR A 135 15.33 8.40 -8.55
N VAL A 136 16.06 7.50 -7.88
CA VAL A 136 15.51 6.26 -7.33
C VAL A 136 14.50 6.56 -6.22
N GLY A 137 14.82 7.51 -5.33
CA GLY A 137 13.94 7.89 -4.23
C GLY A 137 12.61 8.45 -4.70
N THR A 138 12.61 9.28 -5.73
CA THR A 138 11.38 9.79 -6.34
C THR A 138 10.54 8.64 -6.91
N ALA A 139 11.14 7.74 -7.69
CA ALA A 139 10.43 6.60 -8.27
C ALA A 139 9.85 5.68 -7.18
N ALA A 140 10.65 5.34 -6.17
CA ALA A 140 10.22 4.50 -5.05
C ALA A 140 9.11 5.18 -4.24
N PHE A 141 9.18 6.48 -3.98
CA PHE A 141 8.14 7.23 -3.28
C PHE A 141 6.82 7.24 -4.05
N MET A 142 6.84 7.42 -5.36
CA MET A 142 5.65 7.32 -6.19
C MET A 142 4.99 5.94 -6.05
N CYS A 143 5.77 4.87 -6.02
CA CYS A 143 5.26 3.50 -5.92
C CYS A 143 4.73 3.17 -4.52
N TYR A 144 5.50 3.48 -3.46
CA TYR A 144 5.17 3.07 -2.10
C TYR A 144 4.15 3.98 -1.41
N ALA A 145 4.12 5.27 -1.75
CA ALA A 145 3.33 6.27 -1.05
C ALA A 145 2.14 6.78 -1.86
N LEU A 146 2.40 7.39 -3.02
CA LEU A 146 1.38 8.16 -3.73
C LEU A 146 0.27 7.28 -4.33
N GLY A 147 0.58 6.05 -4.73
CA GLY A 147 -0.41 5.12 -5.29
C GLY A 147 -1.54 4.75 -4.33
N SER A 148 -1.36 4.92 -3.03
CA SER A 148 -2.37 4.62 -2.02
C SER A 148 -3.33 5.78 -1.71
N VAL A 149 -2.97 7.02 -2.06
CA VAL A 149 -3.77 8.24 -1.77
C VAL A 149 -5.21 8.18 -2.32
N PRO A 150 -5.46 7.63 -3.53
CA PRO A 150 -6.81 7.46 -4.05
C PRO A 150 -7.74 6.65 -3.14
N ASN A 151 -7.21 5.77 -2.28
CA ASN A 151 -8.01 5.00 -1.34
C ASN A 151 -8.72 5.88 -0.30
N ALA A 152 -8.08 6.96 0.15
CA ALA A 152 -8.73 7.93 1.03
C ALA A 152 -9.75 8.78 0.28
N ILE A 153 -9.47 9.14 -0.97
CA ILE A 153 -10.35 10.01 -1.78
C ILE A 153 -11.63 9.29 -2.16
N TRP A 154 -11.51 8.04 -2.67
CA TRP A 154 -12.64 7.35 -3.30
C TRP A 154 -13.27 6.26 -2.43
N TRP A 155 -12.49 5.63 -1.53
CA TRP A 155 -12.95 4.46 -0.76
C TRP A 155 -13.17 4.77 0.72
N GLY A 156 -12.98 6.04 1.13
CA GLY A 156 -13.23 6.45 2.52
C GLY A 156 -12.20 5.94 3.52
N HIS A 157 -11.00 5.55 3.05
CA HIS A 157 -9.91 5.20 3.96
C HIS A 157 -9.59 6.41 4.85
N PRO A 158 -9.50 6.28 6.19
CA PRO A 158 -9.30 7.41 7.08
C PRO A 158 -8.01 8.17 6.75
N TRP A 159 -8.09 9.49 6.57
CA TRP A 159 -6.92 10.32 6.24
C TRP A 159 -5.78 10.20 7.24
N LYS A 160 -6.10 10.01 8.53
CA LYS A 160 -5.09 9.78 9.58
C LYS A 160 -4.24 8.54 9.27
N SER A 161 -4.86 7.44 8.90
CA SER A 161 -4.17 6.20 8.50
C SER A 161 -3.45 6.38 7.17
N GLN A 162 -4.08 7.08 6.21
CA GLN A 162 -3.47 7.32 4.91
C GLN A 162 -2.18 8.14 5.00
N ILE A 163 -2.13 9.15 5.86
CA ILE A 163 -0.91 9.95 6.10
C ILE A 163 0.20 9.07 6.67
N LYS A 164 -0.10 8.15 7.58
CA LYS A 164 0.90 7.19 8.10
C LYS A 164 1.45 6.30 6.98
N HIS A 165 0.59 5.79 6.09
CA HIS A 165 1.05 5.01 4.93
C HIS A 165 1.96 5.81 3.99
N VAL A 166 1.70 7.11 3.82
CA VAL A 166 2.59 8.00 3.04
C VAL A 166 3.94 8.17 3.74
N ILE A 167 3.95 8.30 5.06
CA ILE A 167 5.19 8.39 5.86
C ILE A 167 5.98 7.07 5.77
N ASP A 168 5.32 5.94 5.90
CA ASP A 168 5.95 4.62 5.73
C ASP A 168 6.54 4.48 4.32
N GLY A 169 5.78 4.87 3.30
CA GLY A 169 6.24 4.89 1.91
C GLY A 169 7.45 5.81 1.70
N LEU A 170 7.55 6.91 2.42
CA LEU A 170 8.75 7.76 2.42
C LEU A 170 9.95 7.03 3.03
N ILE A 171 9.77 6.33 4.15
CA ILE A 171 10.84 5.54 4.77
C ILE A 171 11.33 4.46 3.80
N TYR A 172 10.42 3.73 3.15
CA TYR A 172 10.77 2.70 2.16
C TYR A 172 11.51 3.30 0.96
N ALA A 173 11.08 4.46 0.49
CA ALA A 173 11.73 5.17 -0.62
C ALA A 173 13.15 5.61 -0.25
N LEU A 174 13.36 6.12 0.97
CA LEU A 174 14.68 6.52 1.45
C LEU A 174 15.64 5.32 1.58
N LEU A 175 15.16 4.19 2.08
CA LEU A 175 15.94 2.95 2.15
C LEU A 175 16.32 2.44 0.75
N THR A 176 15.36 2.44 -0.17
CA THR A 176 15.61 2.05 -1.57
C THR A 176 16.62 2.98 -2.22
N ALA A 177 16.42 4.29 -2.11
CA ALA A 177 17.28 5.31 -2.67
C ALA A 177 18.72 5.23 -2.12
N GLY A 178 18.86 5.07 -0.79
CA GLY A 178 20.14 4.93 -0.12
C GLY A 178 20.92 3.69 -0.59
N THR A 179 20.20 2.56 -0.69
CA THR A 179 20.79 1.30 -1.15
C THR A 179 21.28 1.40 -2.60
N PHE A 180 20.48 1.96 -3.50
CA PHE A 180 20.87 2.15 -4.89
C PHE A 180 22.02 3.15 -5.03
N GLY A 181 21.97 4.28 -4.29
CA GLY A 181 23.05 5.26 -4.30
C GLY A 181 24.36 4.69 -3.81
N TRP A 182 24.33 3.85 -2.76
CA TRP A 182 25.50 3.19 -2.20
C TRP A 182 26.12 2.14 -3.15
N LEU A 183 25.27 1.36 -3.84
CA LEU A 183 25.69 0.23 -4.69
C LEU A 183 25.61 0.55 -6.18
N TRP A 184 25.57 1.84 -6.55
CA TRP A 184 25.53 2.23 -7.96
C TRP A 184 26.85 1.87 -8.65
N PRO A 185 26.81 1.23 -9.84
CA PRO A 185 28.02 0.86 -10.56
C PRO A 185 28.89 2.07 -10.92
N ALA A 186 30.21 1.87 -10.85
CA ALA A 186 31.22 2.86 -11.28
C ALA A 186 31.17 3.14 -12.78
#